data_7428a21bbdcc6405d675e5b0b9612f5e
#
_entry.id   7428a21bbdcc6405d675e5b0b9612f5e
#
_cell.length_a   1.000
_cell.length_b   1.000
_cell.length_c   1.000
_cell.angle_alpha   90.00
_cell.angle_beta   90.00
_cell.angle_gamma   90.00
#
_symmetry.space_group_name_H-M   'P 1'
#
loop_
_entity.id
_entity.type
_entity.pdbx_description
1 polymer ?
#
loop_
_entity_poly.entity_id
_entity_poly.type
_entity_poly.pdbx_seq_one_letter_code
_entity_poly.pdbx_strand_id
1 'polypeptide(L)'
;MNDNYRWRPEWIRSPGWIFAEVPDAVRSELETCINERGDDARNTLGGHLEQSWHLPIREHIKEFTKDLSWNYIKEFGTTLSMGGGEEHHDPEKVDFELKKLWVNYQKKHDFNPIHIHSGIFSFAIW
;
A
#
# COMPACT_ATOMS: atom_id res chain seq x y z
N MET A 1 -25.95 -3.01 37.84
CA MET A 1 -25.08 -2.58 36.73
C MET A 1 -24.84 -1.09 36.89
N ASN A 2 -23.61 -0.64 36.84
CA ASN A 2 -23.29 0.77 37.06
C ASN A 2 -23.49 1.49 35.73
N ASP A 3 -24.55 2.32 35.62
CA ASP A 3 -24.92 3.06 34.39
C ASP A 3 -24.11 4.35 34.17
N ASN A 4 -22.93 4.44 34.78
CA ASN A 4 -22.17 5.68 34.83
C ASN A 4 -21.28 5.97 33.60
N TYR A 5 -21.30 5.17 32.57
CA TYR A 5 -20.56 5.43 31.34
C TYR A 5 -21.38 5.08 30.11
N ARG A 6 -21.26 5.94 29.10
CA ARG A 6 -21.87 5.73 27.80
C ARG A 6 -20.88 4.97 26.91
N TRP A 7 -21.33 3.90 26.28
CA TRP A 7 -20.57 3.20 25.25
C TRP A 7 -21.43 3.08 24.00
N ARG A 8 -20.77 2.99 22.86
CA ARG A 8 -21.39 2.66 21.59
C ARG A 8 -20.52 1.67 20.83
N PRO A 9 -21.08 0.72 20.11
CA PRO A 9 -20.30 -0.10 19.21
C PRO A 9 -19.82 0.77 18.04
N GLU A 10 -18.56 0.66 17.69
CA GLU A 10 -18.02 1.20 16.47
C GLU A 10 -17.58 0.06 15.56
N TRP A 11 -18.10 0.06 14.35
CA TRP A 11 -17.70 -0.91 13.33
C TRP A 11 -16.54 -0.34 12.55
N ILE A 12 -15.39 -0.99 12.65
CA ILE A 12 -14.28 -0.71 11.74
C ILE A 12 -14.69 -1.29 10.39
N ARG A 13 -15.04 -0.44 9.46
CA ARG A 13 -15.25 -0.85 8.07
C ARG A 13 -13.88 -1.24 7.51
N SER A 14 -13.66 -2.52 7.29
CA SER A 14 -12.54 -2.94 6.45
C SER A 14 -12.88 -2.53 5.03
N PRO A 15 -12.09 -1.66 4.41
CA PRO A 15 -12.36 -1.22 3.05
C PRO A 15 -12.22 -2.35 2.01
N GLY A 16 -11.77 -3.53 2.41
CA GLY A 16 -11.50 -4.63 1.49
C GLY A 16 -10.13 -4.55 0.84
N TRP A 17 -9.87 -5.49 -0.06
CA TRP A 17 -8.66 -5.53 -0.88
C TRP A 17 -8.99 -6.15 -2.24
N ILE A 18 -8.13 -5.92 -3.20
CA ILE A 18 -8.19 -6.57 -4.50
C ILE A 18 -6.96 -7.43 -4.72
N PHE A 19 -7.14 -8.54 -5.42
CA PHE A 19 -6.06 -9.35 -5.95
C PHE A 19 -6.01 -9.14 -7.45
N ALA A 20 -4.81 -9.04 -8.00
CA ALA A 20 -4.58 -8.93 -9.42
C ALA A 20 -3.39 -9.77 -9.85
N GLU A 21 -3.47 -10.36 -11.03
CA GLU A 21 -2.31 -10.97 -11.67
C GLU A 21 -1.35 -9.87 -12.14
N VAL A 22 -0.06 -10.07 -11.90
CA VAL A 22 0.97 -9.13 -12.32
C VAL A 22 1.27 -9.35 -13.80
N PRO A 23 1.08 -8.36 -14.68
CA PRO A 23 1.40 -8.47 -16.10
C PRO A 23 2.90 -8.76 -16.33
N ASP A 24 3.23 -9.46 -17.40
CA ASP A 24 4.62 -9.82 -17.71
C ASP A 24 5.55 -8.62 -17.86
N ALA A 25 5.05 -7.52 -18.43
CA ALA A 25 5.82 -6.28 -18.55
C ALA A 25 6.17 -5.68 -17.17
N VAL A 26 5.23 -5.70 -16.24
CA VAL A 26 5.45 -5.24 -14.85
C VAL A 26 6.41 -6.17 -14.12
N ARG A 27 6.27 -7.49 -14.31
CA ARG A 27 7.17 -8.48 -13.71
C ARG A 27 8.61 -8.28 -14.18
N SER A 28 8.82 -8.16 -15.48
CA SER A 28 10.14 -7.94 -16.07
C SER A 28 10.77 -6.63 -15.58
N GLU A 29 9.95 -5.60 -15.42
CA GLU A 29 10.41 -4.31 -14.91
C GLU A 29 10.78 -4.39 -13.42
N LEU A 30 10.00 -5.13 -12.61
CA LEU A 30 10.31 -5.39 -11.20
C LEU A 30 11.62 -6.17 -11.04
N GLU A 31 11.85 -7.21 -11.84
CA GLU A 31 13.11 -7.97 -11.85
C GLU A 31 14.30 -7.05 -12.16
N THR A 32 14.14 -6.15 -13.12
CA THR A 32 15.14 -5.15 -13.44
C THR A 32 15.39 -4.22 -12.25
N CYS A 33 14.33 -3.69 -11.63
CA CYS A 33 14.44 -2.83 -10.46
C CYS A 33 15.11 -3.53 -9.27
N ILE A 34 14.86 -4.82 -9.07
CA ILE A 34 15.52 -5.63 -8.02
C ILE A 34 17.03 -5.74 -8.26
N ASN A 35 17.44 -5.90 -9.53
CA ASN A 35 18.86 -5.95 -9.89
C ASN A 35 19.55 -4.57 -9.74
N GLU A 36 18.81 -3.50 -9.92
CA GLU A 36 19.27 -2.10 -9.80
C GLU A 36 18.95 -1.50 -8.42
N ARG A 37 18.65 -2.32 -7.42
CA ARG A 37 18.26 -1.88 -6.09
C ARG A 37 19.20 -0.80 -5.54
N GLY A 38 18.58 0.17 -4.86
CA GLY A 38 19.28 1.31 -4.28
C GLY A 38 19.68 1.10 -2.82
N ASP A 39 19.46 2.10 -2.01
CA ASP A 39 19.87 2.14 -0.61
C ASP A 39 19.08 1.15 0.25
N ASP A 40 19.67 0.82 1.41
CA ASP A 40 19.03 0.01 2.44
C ASP A 40 17.75 0.68 2.97
N ALA A 41 16.64 -0.04 2.86
CA ALA A 41 15.33 0.48 3.25
C ALA A 41 14.98 0.21 4.73
N ARG A 42 15.74 -0.62 5.45
CA ARG A 42 15.43 -1.05 6.82
C ARG A 42 15.26 0.10 7.80
N ASN A 43 16.01 1.17 7.63
CA ASN A 43 15.94 2.35 8.50
C ASN A 43 14.68 3.20 8.30
N THR A 44 13.95 2.96 7.23
CA THR A 44 12.73 3.72 6.86
C THR A 44 11.46 2.89 6.92
N LEU A 45 11.58 1.59 7.16
CA LEU A 45 10.49 0.63 7.20
C LEU A 45 10.34 0.06 8.62
N GLY A 46 9.09 -0.21 9.01
CA GLY A 46 8.84 -0.99 10.21
C GLY A 46 9.11 -2.47 9.95
N GLY A 47 9.87 -3.11 10.82
CA GLY A 47 10.07 -4.55 10.73
C GLY A 47 11.43 -5.02 11.22
N HIS A 48 11.53 -6.32 11.49
CA HIS A 48 12.78 -7.01 11.79
C HIS A 48 13.15 -7.85 10.56
N LEU A 49 13.83 -7.21 9.61
CA LEU A 49 14.23 -7.79 8.34
C LEU A 49 15.74 -7.77 8.21
N GLU A 50 16.33 -8.88 7.78
CA GLU A 50 17.77 -8.89 7.51
C GLU A 50 18.14 -8.06 6.27
N GLN A 51 17.29 -8.07 5.27
CA GLN A 51 17.52 -7.35 4.01
C GLN A 51 16.24 -6.70 3.48
N SER A 52 16.35 -5.40 3.23
CA SER A 52 15.31 -4.61 2.55
C SER A 52 15.98 -3.49 1.77
N TRP A 53 15.55 -3.28 0.52
CA TRP A 53 16.19 -2.33 -0.39
C TRP A 53 15.15 -1.49 -1.11
N HIS A 54 15.41 -0.19 -1.20
CA HIS A 54 14.63 0.69 -2.06
C HIS A 54 14.83 0.31 -3.52
N LEU A 55 13.74 0.35 -4.29
CA LEU A 55 13.74 0.08 -5.72
C LEU A 55 13.47 1.36 -6.50
N PRO A 56 14.08 1.51 -7.69
CA PRO A 56 13.67 2.55 -8.62
C PRO A 56 12.23 2.31 -9.07
N ILE A 57 11.50 3.39 -9.27
CA ILE A 57 10.12 3.35 -9.76
C ILE A 57 10.12 3.56 -11.27
N ARG A 58 9.57 2.61 -12.01
CA ARG A 58 9.52 2.60 -13.47
C ARG A 58 8.09 2.67 -14.01
N GLU A 59 7.96 2.90 -15.29
CA GLU A 59 6.68 3.31 -15.89
C GLU A 59 5.58 2.24 -15.83
N HIS A 60 5.87 0.99 -16.22
CA HIS A 60 4.86 -0.06 -16.18
C HIS A 60 4.37 -0.34 -14.75
N ILE A 61 5.26 -0.24 -13.76
CA ILE A 61 4.90 -0.39 -12.35
C ILE A 61 3.98 0.76 -11.90
N LYS A 62 4.29 2.00 -12.30
CA LYS A 62 3.45 3.15 -11.98
C LYS A 62 2.05 3.01 -12.56
N GLU A 63 1.96 2.75 -13.86
CA GLU A 63 0.68 2.62 -14.55
C GLU A 63 -0.15 1.48 -13.96
N PHE A 64 0.46 0.33 -13.71
CA PHE A 64 -0.23 -0.81 -13.10
C PHE A 64 -0.77 -0.48 -11.71
N THR A 65 0.02 0.13 -10.84
CA THR A 65 -0.42 0.49 -9.47
C THR A 65 -1.46 1.60 -9.48
N LYS A 66 -1.38 2.54 -10.43
CA LYS A 66 -2.39 3.56 -10.66
C LYS A 66 -3.73 2.95 -11.09
N ASP A 67 -3.71 2.06 -12.07
CA ASP A 67 -4.91 1.35 -12.53
C ASP A 67 -5.56 0.53 -11.41
N LEU A 68 -4.76 -0.16 -10.59
CA LEU A 68 -5.27 -0.88 -9.43
C LEU A 68 -5.92 0.07 -8.41
N SER A 69 -5.35 1.23 -8.18
CA SER A 69 -5.91 2.24 -7.27
C SER A 69 -7.27 2.73 -7.75
N TRP A 70 -7.41 2.99 -9.05
CA TRP A 70 -8.69 3.37 -9.64
C TRP A 70 -9.72 2.24 -9.62
N ASN A 71 -9.31 1.00 -9.89
CA ASN A 71 -10.18 -0.17 -9.78
C ASN A 71 -10.67 -0.39 -8.35
N TYR A 72 -9.80 -0.15 -7.36
CA TYR A 72 -10.18 -0.20 -5.96
C TYR A 72 -11.26 0.83 -5.62
N ILE A 73 -11.09 2.07 -6.04
CA ILE A 73 -12.09 3.14 -5.83
C ILE A 73 -13.41 2.81 -6.51
N LYS A 74 -13.34 2.30 -7.73
CA LYS A 74 -14.54 1.91 -8.49
C LYS A 74 -15.33 0.81 -7.79
N GLU A 75 -14.66 -0.14 -7.16
CA GLU A 75 -15.30 -1.28 -6.48
C GLU A 75 -15.81 -0.89 -5.09
N PHE A 76 -15.01 -0.19 -4.29
CA PHE A 76 -15.29 0.08 -2.88
C PHE A 76 -15.77 1.51 -2.60
N GLY A 77 -15.80 2.38 -3.59
CA GLY A 77 -16.23 3.76 -3.49
C GLY A 77 -15.11 4.74 -3.12
N THR A 78 -15.42 6.02 -3.28
CA THR A 78 -14.46 7.13 -3.15
C THR A 78 -14.30 7.67 -1.74
N THR A 79 -14.88 7.05 -0.72
CA THR A 79 -14.75 7.53 0.66
C THR A 79 -13.34 7.27 1.17
N LEU A 80 -12.39 7.98 0.62
CA LEU A 80 -11.03 8.09 1.15
C LEU A 80 -11.09 9.08 2.31
N SER A 81 -11.61 8.63 3.46
CA SER A 81 -11.59 9.44 4.67
C SER A 81 -10.14 9.57 5.15
N MET A 82 -9.50 10.63 4.73
CA MET A 82 -8.25 11.10 5.30
C MET A 82 -8.58 12.05 6.45
N GLY A 83 -8.73 11.50 7.65
CA GLY A 83 -8.76 12.32 8.86
C GLY A 83 -10.04 13.13 9.12
N GLY A 84 -11.20 12.49 9.06
CA GLY A 84 -12.42 13.01 9.72
C GLY A 84 -13.37 13.84 8.86
N GLY A 85 -13.22 13.89 7.57
CA GLY A 85 -14.19 14.47 6.62
C GLY A 85 -14.50 13.52 5.48
N GLU A 86 -15.77 13.44 5.09
CA GLU A 86 -16.15 12.80 3.82
C GLU A 86 -15.81 13.78 2.68
N GLU A 87 -14.58 13.77 2.22
CA GLU A 87 -14.21 14.47 1.00
C GLU A 87 -14.48 13.55 -0.19
N HIS A 88 -15.47 13.90 -0.98
CA HIS A 88 -15.69 13.30 -2.29
C HIS A 88 -14.61 13.83 -3.25
N HIS A 89 -13.60 13.03 -3.50
CA HIS A 89 -12.60 13.35 -4.51
C HIS A 89 -13.19 13.09 -5.90
N ASP A 90 -13.22 14.13 -6.71
CA ASP A 90 -13.57 14.04 -8.12
C ASP A 90 -12.45 13.28 -8.85
N PRO A 91 -12.74 12.11 -9.44
CA PRO A 91 -11.72 11.31 -10.13
C PRO A 91 -11.02 12.07 -11.27
N GLU A 92 -11.65 13.09 -11.84
CA GLU A 92 -11.05 13.93 -12.88
C GLU A 92 -9.99 14.90 -12.32
N LYS A 93 -9.97 15.13 -11.01
CA LYS A 93 -9.08 16.08 -10.33
C LYS A 93 -8.01 15.44 -9.48
N VAL A 94 -8.07 14.13 -9.29
CA VAL A 94 -7.14 13.37 -8.43
C VAL A 94 -6.38 12.38 -9.28
N ASP A 95 -5.07 12.34 -9.11
CA ASP A 95 -4.22 11.32 -9.70
C ASP A 95 -3.47 10.56 -8.62
N PHE A 96 -3.15 9.29 -8.88
CA PHE A 96 -2.37 8.45 -7.98
C PHE A 96 -0.93 8.38 -8.42
N GLU A 97 -0.04 8.62 -7.47
CA GLU A 97 1.40 8.54 -7.68
C GLU A 97 2.00 7.47 -6.77
N LEU A 98 2.74 6.54 -7.35
CA LEU A 98 3.55 5.60 -6.60
C LEU A 98 4.72 6.34 -5.94
N LYS A 99 4.70 6.44 -4.62
CA LYS A 99 5.70 7.21 -3.86
C LYS A 99 6.92 6.40 -3.45
N LYS A 100 6.72 5.13 -3.12
CA LYS A 100 7.78 4.27 -2.61
C LYS A 100 7.61 2.85 -3.12
N LEU A 101 8.72 2.23 -3.46
CA LEU A 101 8.81 0.83 -3.82
C LEU A 101 10.04 0.23 -3.13
N TRP A 102 9.90 -0.95 -2.57
CA TRP A 102 11.02 -1.67 -1.94
C TRP A 102 10.84 -3.16 -2.05
N VAL A 103 11.93 -3.91 -1.91
CA VAL A 103 11.91 -5.37 -1.84
C VAL A 103 12.39 -5.83 -0.47
N ASN A 104 11.70 -6.82 0.10
CA ASN A 104 12.06 -7.50 1.32
C ASN A 104 12.49 -8.93 1.02
N TYR A 105 13.65 -9.31 1.52
CA TYR A 105 14.09 -10.70 1.52
C TYR A 105 13.84 -11.30 2.91
N GLN A 106 12.67 -11.90 3.07
CA GLN A 106 12.24 -12.44 4.36
C GLN A 106 12.77 -13.84 4.59
N LYS A 107 13.37 -14.06 5.76
CA LYS A 107 13.78 -15.37 6.27
C LYS A 107 12.77 -15.90 7.29
N LYS A 108 12.97 -17.14 7.73
CA LYS A 108 12.04 -17.86 8.62
C LYS A 108 11.64 -17.10 9.90
N HIS A 109 12.49 -16.24 10.43
CA HIS A 109 12.26 -15.51 11.69
C HIS A 109 12.09 -14.01 11.49
N ASP A 110 12.10 -13.55 10.24
CA ASP A 110 11.82 -12.16 9.92
C ASP A 110 10.33 -11.89 10.02
N PHE A 111 9.99 -10.72 10.50
CA PHE A 111 8.60 -10.30 10.63
C PHE A 111 8.46 -8.79 10.50
N ASN A 112 7.28 -8.38 10.07
CA ASN A 112 6.83 -7.01 10.15
C ASN A 112 5.81 -6.89 11.29
N PRO A 113 6.08 -6.12 12.35
CA PRO A 113 5.09 -5.87 13.39
C PRO A 113 3.93 -5.04 12.84
N ILE A 114 2.86 -4.93 13.61
CA ILE A 114 1.79 -3.98 13.28
C ILE A 114 2.37 -2.58 13.21
N HIS A 115 2.21 -1.91 12.09
CA HIS A 115 2.71 -0.58 11.83
C HIS A 115 1.76 0.18 10.91
N ILE A 116 1.95 1.48 10.81
CA ILE A 116 1.18 2.34 9.92
C ILE A 116 1.97 2.66 8.65
N HIS A 117 1.27 2.80 7.54
CA HIS A 117 1.83 3.28 6.29
C HIS A 117 1.43 4.74 6.08
N SER A 118 2.36 5.54 5.57
CA SER A 118 2.06 6.84 4.99
C SER A 118 1.59 6.61 3.55
N GLY A 119 0.45 7.19 3.18
CA GLY A 119 -0.13 7.04 1.84
C GLY A 119 -1.56 6.54 1.91
N ILE A 120 -2.24 6.58 0.77
CA ILE A 120 -3.65 6.20 0.66
C ILE A 120 -3.78 4.70 0.46
N PHE A 121 -2.94 4.12 -0.39
CA PHE A 121 -2.90 2.70 -0.69
C PHE A 121 -1.54 2.09 -0.43
N SER A 122 -1.54 0.82 -0.09
CA SER A 122 -0.37 -0.04 -0.10
C SER A 122 -0.68 -1.34 -0.82
N PHE A 123 0.34 -1.97 -1.38
CA PHE A 123 0.22 -3.24 -2.07
C PHE A 123 1.40 -4.14 -1.72
N ALA A 124 1.23 -5.44 -1.94
CA ALA A 124 2.29 -6.42 -1.86
C ALA A 124 2.27 -7.29 -3.13
N ILE A 125 3.45 -7.63 -3.62
CA ILE A 125 3.66 -8.57 -4.72
C ILE A 125 4.55 -9.68 -4.19
N TRP A 126 4.15 -10.94 -4.36
CA TRP A 126 4.87 -12.14 -3.91
C TRP A 126 4.86 -13.23 -4.98
#